data_6ada62bb143678f2750784f1c4b7207e
#
_entry.id   6ada62bb143678f2750784f1c4b7207e
#
_cell.length_a   1.000
_cell.length_b   1.000
_cell.length_c   1.000
_cell.angle_alpha   90.00
_cell.angle_beta   90.00
_cell.angle_gamma   90.00
#
_symmetry.space_group_name_H-M   'P 1'
#
loop_
_entity.id
_entity.type
_entity.pdbx_description
1 polymer ?
#
loop_
_entity_poly.entity_id
_entity_poly.type
_entity_poly.pdbx_seq_one_letter_code
_entity_poly.pdbx_strand_id
1 'polypeptide(L)'
;MEQPRRFDLPRACMRTAVLLPAAHLREDGGVSACRAHLREDGGASSAARFRADPRRNSNLRGGASILYGAPRQFFSRRNFRFPHRSVTKGAFYLNTRVLPPDEAALKEAAALIRGGRLVAFPTETVYGLGANGLDAEAVSRIFAAKGRPGDNPLILHIASLDALRPLIACEPSETARRMMRAFWPGPLTMIFPRSGRVPANVSAGLDTVAVRFPSHPVAQRLIALSGVPIAAPSANRSGRPSPTAAAHVLEDMDGRIELILDGGACDVGVESTVVDMTGATPRILRPGGVTAAQIAAVAGASEVDPAVMRPLKEGERPRSPGMKYRHYAPAGDLTIFHGEPTAVAARIRESYDAALNDGRRPLILALDAHRALYGDRRVESLGDSPEAMAHSLFAVLRDADTLGADALFSEAVEADGVGLAVMNRLGRAAAFHIVEV
;
A
#
# COMPACT_ATOMS: atom_id res chain seq x y z
N MET A 1 14.00 -26.80 -29.24
CA MET A 1 13.62 -26.89 -27.81
C MET A 1 14.80 -26.34 -27.02
N GLU A 2 14.84 -25.04 -26.84
CA GLU A 2 15.86 -24.38 -26.01
C GLU A 2 15.30 -24.21 -24.61
N GLN A 3 16.04 -24.69 -23.63
CA GLN A 3 15.72 -24.50 -22.21
C GLN A 3 15.97 -23.02 -21.81
N PRO A 4 15.14 -22.38 -20.98
CA PRO A 4 15.38 -21.03 -20.53
C PRO A 4 16.63 -20.99 -19.63
N ARG A 5 17.55 -20.09 -19.96
CA ARG A 5 18.77 -19.83 -19.18
C ARG A 5 18.39 -19.28 -17.79
N ARG A 6 19.01 -19.85 -16.77
CA ARG A 6 18.91 -19.40 -15.38
C ARG A 6 19.51 -17.99 -15.24
N PHE A 7 18.75 -17.08 -14.64
CA PHE A 7 19.22 -15.76 -14.24
C PHE A 7 20.12 -15.89 -13.02
N ASP A 8 21.41 -15.66 -13.19
CA ASP A 8 22.33 -15.29 -12.12
C ASP A 8 22.41 -13.75 -12.11
N LEU A 9 21.80 -13.12 -11.11
CA LEU A 9 21.97 -11.69 -10.84
C LEU A 9 23.45 -11.41 -10.54
N PRO A 10 24.02 -10.29 -11.03
CA PRO A 10 25.42 -9.92 -10.74
C PRO A 10 25.63 -9.83 -9.23
N ARG A 11 26.71 -10.44 -8.75
CA ARG A 11 27.14 -10.44 -7.32
C ARG A 11 27.39 -9.05 -6.73
N ALA A 12 27.28 -7.99 -7.50
CA ALA A 12 27.49 -6.60 -7.08
C ALA A 12 26.38 -6.02 -6.20
N CYS A 13 25.13 -6.53 -6.24
CA CYS A 13 24.00 -6.02 -5.45
C CYS A 13 23.93 -6.55 -4.00
N MET A 14 24.81 -7.45 -3.57
CA MET A 14 24.76 -8.07 -2.24
C MET A 14 25.76 -7.49 -1.22
N ARG A 15 26.48 -6.42 -1.51
CA ARG A 15 27.44 -5.83 -0.57
C ARG A 15 27.35 -4.32 -0.52
N THR A 16 26.36 -3.80 0.18
CA THR A 16 26.45 -2.46 0.76
C THR A 16 26.06 -2.57 2.24
N ALA A 17 26.91 -3.23 3.00
CA ALA A 17 27.02 -2.96 4.42
C ALA A 17 27.90 -1.72 4.54
N VAL A 18 27.32 -0.55 4.75
CA VAL A 18 28.06 0.67 5.07
C VAL A 18 28.54 0.52 6.52
N LEU A 19 29.77 0.06 6.67
CA LEU A 19 30.54 0.19 7.92
C LEU A 19 31.05 1.62 7.99
N LEU A 20 30.45 2.45 8.81
CA LEU A 20 31.03 3.70 9.26
C LEU A 20 32.15 3.40 10.26
N PRO A 21 33.32 4.06 10.16
CA PRO A 21 34.44 3.80 11.08
C PRO A 21 34.10 4.26 12.49
N ALA A 22 34.40 3.39 13.48
CA ALA A 22 34.31 3.70 14.86
C ALA A 22 35.32 4.81 15.22
N ALA A 23 34.84 5.98 15.62
CA ALA A 23 35.66 7.02 16.25
C ALA A 23 36.00 6.57 17.63
N HIS A 24 37.32 6.43 17.90
CA HIS A 24 37.90 6.24 19.23
C HIS A 24 37.59 7.46 20.11
N LEU A 25 36.77 7.29 21.14
CA LEU A 25 36.69 8.21 22.25
C LEU A 25 37.64 7.67 23.35
N ARG A 26 38.68 8.46 23.61
CA ARG A 26 39.56 8.30 24.79
C ARG A 26 38.78 8.72 26.05
N GLU A 27 38.85 7.89 27.08
CA GLU A 27 38.52 8.24 28.45
C GLU A 27 39.55 9.23 28.96
N ASP A 28 39.14 10.40 29.43
CA ASP A 28 39.81 11.14 30.48
C ASP A 28 38.75 11.91 31.28
N GLY A 29 38.83 11.75 32.58
CA GLY A 29 37.88 12.23 33.56
C GLY A 29 37.95 13.74 33.82
N GLY A 30 36.86 14.29 34.28
CA GLY A 30 36.78 15.67 34.75
C GLY A 30 35.38 16.13 35.05
N VAL A 31 34.97 16.02 36.32
CA VAL A 31 33.75 16.61 36.88
C VAL A 31 33.91 18.12 36.94
N SER A 32 33.02 18.90 36.29
CA SER A 32 32.78 20.30 36.67
C SER A 32 31.35 20.72 36.40
N ALA A 33 30.69 21.09 37.49
CA ALA A 33 29.36 21.67 37.50
C ALA A 33 29.39 23.11 36.99
N CYS A 34 28.52 23.47 36.06
CA CYS A 34 28.17 24.85 35.74
C CYS A 34 26.68 25.07 35.90
N ARG A 35 26.35 25.82 36.99
CA ARG A 35 25.06 26.49 37.17
C ARG A 35 24.94 27.61 36.13
N ALA A 36 23.85 27.68 35.40
CA ALA A 36 23.43 28.87 34.63
C ALA A 36 22.19 29.51 35.29
N HIS A 37 22.35 30.78 35.56
CA HIS A 37 21.34 31.66 36.16
C HIS A 37 20.21 31.98 35.21
N LEU A 38 18.99 31.91 35.75
CA LEU A 38 17.80 32.56 35.20
C LEU A 38 17.91 34.07 35.47
N ARG A 39 17.66 34.89 34.46
CA ARG A 39 17.26 36.29 34.59
C ARG A 39 15.88 36.46 33.97
N GLU A 40 14.94 36.82 34.81
CA GLU A 40 13.67 37.44 34.46
C GLU A 40 13.94 38.93 34.16
N ASP A 41 13.39 39.43 33.06
CA ASP A 41 13.09 40.83 32.92
C ASP A 41 11.72 40.99 32.24
N GLY A 42 10.84 41.67 32.97
CA GLY A 42 9.47 41.97 32.60
C GLY A 42 9.37 43.18 31.66
N GLY A 43 8.28 43.27 30.97
CA GLY A 43 7.88 44.44 30.17
C GLY A 43 6.48 44.31 29.62
N ALA A 44 5.56 44.99 30.20
CA ALA A 44 4.13 45.01 29.93
C ALA A 44 3.70 45.91 28.75
N SER A 45 2.44 45.71 28.32
CA SER A 45 1.53 46.64 27.60
C SER A 45 1.68 46.68 26.09
N SER A 46 0.63 46.56 25.25
CA SER A 46 -0.70 47.16 25.33
C SER A 46 -1.69 46.50 24.37
N ALA A 47 -2.90 46.38 24.81
CA ALA A 47 -4.05 45.96 24.02
C ALA A 47 -4.53 47.09 23.10
N ALA A 48 -4.78 46.79 21.83
CA ALA A 48 -5.61 47.61 20.97
C ALA A 48 -6.75 46.77 20.39
N ARG A 49 -7.94 47.07 20.92
CA ARG A 49 -9.23 46.61 20.38
C ARG A 49 -9.58 47.47 19.18
N PHE A 50 -9.90 46.86 18.03
CA PHE A 50 -10.66 47.52 16.98
C PHE A 50 -12.00 46.81 16.77
N ARG A 51 -13.07 47.59 16.98
CA ARG A 51 -14.47 47.25 16.69
C ARG A 51 -14.71 47.34 15.18
N ALA A 52 -15.50 46.42 14.68
CA ALA A 52 -16.12 46.47 13.36
C ALA A 52 -17.26 47.50 13.35
N ASP A 53 -17.35 48.29 12.26
CA ASP A 53 -18.55 49.05 11.90
C ASP A 53 -18.90 48.72 10.42
N PRO A 54 -20.16 48.37 10.13
CA PRO A 54 -20.60 48.02 8.79
C PRO A 54 -21.33 49.22 8.16
N ARG A 55 -20.89 49.68 7.02
CA ARG A 55 -21.64 50.38 5.93
C ARG A 55 -20.74 51.35 5.17
N ARG A 56 -20.46 51.02 3.91
CA ARG A 56 -20.72 51.94 2.79
C ARG A 56 -20.37 51.30 1.43
N ASN A 57 -21.32 51.47 0.61
CA ASN A 57 -21.45 51.16 -0.81
C ASN A 57 -20.53 52.05 -1.68
N SER A 58 -20.14 51.52 -2.83
CA SER A 58 -20.19 52.10 -4.19
C SER A 58 -18.88 52.06 -4.96
N ASN A 59 -18.98 51.33 -6.09
CA ASN A 59 -18.42 51.62 -7.43
C ASN A 59 -16.99 52.16 -7.55
N LEU A 60 -16.12 51.38 -8.22
CA LEU A 60 -15.42 51.85 -9.41
C LEU A 60 -14.80 50.70 -10.21
N ARG A 61 -14.92 50.78 -11.52
CA ARG A 61 -14.50 49.86 -12.59
C ARG A 61 -12.99 49.90 -12.78
N GLY A 62 -12.47 48.76 -13.29
CA GLY A 62 -11.30 48.82 -14.17
C GLY A 62 -10.18 47.84 -13.86
N GLY A 63 -10.02 46.81 -14.68
CA GLY A 63 -8.76 46.42 -15.22
C GLY A 63 -8.02 45.20 -14.71
N ALA A 64 -7.95 44.19 -15.57
CA ALA A 64 -6.95 43.15 -15.72
C ALA A 64 -7.02 41.93 -14.82
N SER A 65 -7.78 40.93 -15.30
CA SER A 65 -7.73 39.54 -14.86
C SER A 65 -6.58 38.82 -15.55
N ILE A 66 -5.62 38.32 -14.78
CA ILE A 66 -4.72 37.25 -15.23
C ILE A 66 -5.37 35.92 -14.82
N LEU A 67 -5.88 35.20 -15.80
CA LEU A 67 -6.46 33.86 -15.66
C LEU A 67 -5.34 32.82 -15.58
N TYR A 68 -5.15 32.24 -14.41
CA TYR A 68 -4.53 30.93 -14.30
C TYR A 68 -5.63 29.88 -14.44
N GLY A 69 -5.73 29.29 -15.62
CA GLY A 69 -6.64 28.19 -15.94
C GLY A 69 -6.10 26.87 -15.43
N ALA A 70 -6.71 26.34 -14.38
CA ALA A 70 -6.61 24.92 -14.07
C ALA A 70 -7.59 24.14 -14.96
N PRO A 71 -7.21 22.99 -15.55
CA PRO A 71 -8.14 22.19 -16.34
C PRO A 71 -9.13 21.48 -15.43
N ARG A 72 -10.37 21.96 -15.42
CA ARG A 72 -11.51 21.19 -14.91
C ARG A 72 -11.81 20.05 -15.88
N GLN A 73 -11.43 18.84 -15.55
CA GLN A 73 -11.93 17.65 -16.24
C GLN A 73 -13.42 17.49 -15.91
N PHE A 74 -14.24 17.68 -16.94
CA PHE A 74 -15.67 17.36 -16.92
C PHE A 74 -15.85 15.84 -16.90
N PHE A 75 -16.16 15.27 -15.74
CA PHE A 75 -16.74 13.93 -15.69
C PHE A 75 -18.19 13.99 -16.13
N SER A 76 -18.44 13.65 -17.39
CA SER A 76 -19.76 13.37 -17.91
C SER A 76 -20.35 12.16 -17.18
N ARG A 77 -21.48 12.36 -16.49
CA ARG A 77 -22.30 11.28 -15.95
C ARG A 77 -22.84 10.43 -17.11
N ARG A 78 -22.13 9.39 -17.51
CA ARG A 78 -22.69 8.33 -18.34
C ARG A 78 -23.47 7.39 -17.43
N ASN A 79 -24.80 7.35 -17.63
CA ASN A 79 -25.68 6.35 -17.05
C ASN A 79 -25.26 4.96 -17.56
N PHE A 80 -24.47 4.22 -16.79
CA PHE A 80 -24.23 2.81 -17.04
C PHE A 80 -25.48 2.02 -16.65
N ARG A 81 -26.27 1.59 -17.65
CA ARG A 81 -27.25 0.52 -17.47
C ARG A 81 -26.52 -0.80 -17.52
N PHE A 82 -26.45 -1.49 -16.37
CA PHE A 82 -26.00 -2.88 -16.32
C PHE A 82 -27.06 -3.81 -16.93
N PRO A 83 -26.67 -4.86 -17.68
CA PRO A 83 -27.60 -5.85 -18.18
C PRO A 83 -28.22 -6.63 -17.02
N HIS A 84 -29.57 -6.71 -16.98
CA HIS A 84 -30.30 -7.52 -16.03
C HIS A 84 -29.88 -9.00 -16.16
N ARG A 85 -29.17 -9.54 -15.17
CA ARG A 85 -28.97 -10.98 -15.02
C ARG A 85 -30.26 -11.62 -14.53
N SER A 86 -30.69 -12.68 -15.21
CA SER A 86 -31.83 -13.52 -14.83
C SER A 86 -31.65 -14.09 -13.41
N VAL A 87 -32.62 -13.82 -12.55
CA VAL A 87 -32.67 -14.21 -11.15
C VAL A 87 -33.11 -15.66 -11.04
N THR A 88 -32.24 -16.56 -10.59
CA THR A 88 -32.61 -17.85 -10.06
C THR A 88 -33.16 -17.68 -8.64
N LYS A 89 -34.39 -18.15 -8.40
CA LYS A 89 -35.09 -18.06 -7.10
C LYS A 89 -34.27 -18.77 -6.01
N GLY A 90 -33.88 -18.04 -4.94
CA GLY A 90 -33.42 -18.62 -3.69
C GLY A 90 -32.09 -18.11 -3.11
N ALA A 91 -31.31 -17.29 -3.78
CA ALA A 91 -30.11 -16.69 -3.21
C ALA A 91 -30.46 -15.34 -2.57
N PHE A 92 -30.27 -15.20 -1.26
CA PHE A 92 -30.24 -13.89 -0.62
C PHE A 92 -29.03 -13.11 -1.19
N TYR A 93 -29.30 -12.21 -2.13
CA TYR A 93 -28.25 -11.31 -2.63
C TYR A 93 -27.91 -10.32 -1.53
N LEU A 94 -26.68 -10.38 -1.03
CA LEU A 94 -26.14 -9.34 -0.19
C LEU A 94 -26.01 -8.07 -1.06
N ASN A 95 -26.64 -6.98 -0.62
CA ASN A 95 -26.49 -5.67 -1.28
C ASN A 95 -25.33 -4.93 -0.62
N THR A 96 -24.21 -4.81 -1.31
CA THR A 96 -23.06 -4.06 -0.83
C THR A 96 -23.34 -2.56 -0.90
N ARG A 97 -23.32 -1.88 0.26
CA ARG A 97 -23.54 -0.44 0.32
C ARG A 97 -22.21 0.30 0.31
N VAL A 98 -22.17 1.45 -0.33
CA VAL A 98 -21.05 2.40 -0.31
C VAL A 98 -21.51 3.65 0.44
N LEU A 99 -20.85 3.98 1.54
CA LEU A 99 -21.19 5.14 2.37
C LEU A 99 -19.97 6.06 2.54
N PRO A 100 -20.18 7.38 2.62
CA PRO A 100 -19.14 8.29 3.07
C PRO A 100 -18.80 7.96 4.53
N PRO A 101 -17.54 8.19 4.99
CA PRO A 101 -17.09 7.79 6.31
C PRO A 101 -17.48 8.81 7.40
N ASP A 102 -18.74 9.23 7.44
CA ASP A 102 -19.28 10.04 8.52
C ASP A 102 -19.41 9.23 9.82
N GLU A 103 -19.70 9.90 10.92
CA GLU A 103 -19.76 9.25 12.24
C GLU A 103 -20.87 8.19 12.34
N ALA A 104 -21.96 8.34 11.60
CA ALA A 104 -23.07 7.36 11.57
C ALA A 104 -22.63 6.09 10.83
N ALA A 105 -22.05 6.24 9.63
CA ALA A 105 -21.51 5.14 8.85
C ALA A 105 -20.37 4.40 9.58
N LEU A 106 -19.50 5.14 10.28
CA LEU A 106 -18.42 4.55 11.09
C LEU A 106 -18.95 3.73 12.27
N LYS A 107 -19.99 4.20 12.97
CA LYS A 107 -20.64 3.45 14.05
C LYS A 107 -21.34 2.19 13.53
N GLU A 108 -22.00 2.28 12.38
CA GLU A 108 -22.60 1.13 11.70
C GLU A 108 -21.54 0.11 11.29
N ALA A 109 -20.48 0.56 10.62
CA ALA A 109 -19.35 -0.27 10.21
C ALA A 109 -18.72 -1.00 11.41
N ALA A 110 -18.52 -0.29 12.53
CA ALA A 110 -17.99 -0.86 13.76
C ALA A 110 -18.94 -1.92 14.37
N ALA A 111 -20.25 -1.71 14.30
CA ALA A 111 -21.24 -2.70 14.72
C ALA A 111 -21.21 -3.95 13.84
N LEU A 112 -21.09 -3.79 12.52
CA LEU A 112 -20.92 -4.89 11.57
C LEU A 112 -19.65 -5.70 11.89
N ILE A 113 -18.51 -5.07 12.11
CA ILE A 113 -17.25 -5.74 12.50
C ILE A 113 -17.43 -6.54 13.80
N ARG A 114 -18.03 -5.92 14.86
CA ARG A 114 -18.31 -6.64 16.12
C ARG A 114 -19.23 -7.83 15.93
N GLY A 115 -20.20 -7.71 15.01
CA GLY A 115 -21.14 -8.77 14.64
C GLY A 115 -20.55 -9.83 13.69
N GLY A 116 -19.24 -9.84 13.48
CA GLY A 116 -18.55 -10.81 12.62
C GLY A 116 -18.79 -10.61 11.11
N ARG A 117 -19.29 -9.43 10.70
CA ARG A 117 -19.53 -9.08 9.29
C ARG A 117 -18.31 -8.42 8.68
N LEU A 118 -18.33 -8.24 7.34
CA LEU A 118 -17.22 -7.70 6.58
C LEU A 118 -17.47 -6.23 6.20
N VAL A 119 -16.45 -5.41 6.38
CA VAL A 119 -16.46 -4.01 5.97
C VAL A 119 -15.16 -3.69 5.22
N ALA A 120 -15.26 -3.09 4.04
CA ALA A 120 -14.09 -2.51 3.38
C ALA A 120 -13.89 -1.06 3.81
N PHE A 121 -12.65 -0.67 4.06
CA PHE A 121 -12.29 0.65 4.55
C PHE A 121 -10.96 1.14 3.99
N PRO A 122 -10.80 2.47 3.79
CA PRO A 122 -9.57 3.06 3.31
C PRO A 122 -8.47 3.01 4.37
N THR A 123 -7.25 2.84 3.91
CA THR A 123 -6.03 3.14 4.66
C THR A 123 -5.15 4.07 3.83
N GLU A 124 -4.05 4.58 4.40
CA GLU A 124 -3.09 5.38 3.63
C GLU A 124 -2.39 4.56 2.52
N THR A 125 -2.44 3.23 2.59
CA THR A 125 -1.79 2.33 1.63
C THR A 125 -2.72 1.83 0.54
N VAL A 126 -3.68 0.98 0.90
CA VAL A 126 -4.72 0.41 0.04
C VAL A 126 -6.00 0.18 0.85
N TYR A 127 -7.14 -0.04 0.22
CA TYR A 127 -8.36 -0.43 0.93
C TYR A 127 -8.19 -1.80 1.55
N GLY A 128 -8.55 -1.92 2.83
CA GLY A 128 -8.57 -3.16 3.60
C GLY A 128 -9.95 -3.81 3.64
N LEU A 129 -10.03 -5.14 3.55
CA LEU A 129 -11.24 -5.92 3.81
C LEU A 129 -11.20 -6.39 5.26
N GLY A 130 -11.96 -5.73 6.13
CA GLY A 130 -11.93 -5.90 7.57
C GLY A 130 -12.92 -6.89 8.12
N ALA A 131 -12.47 -7.64 9.14
CA ALA A 131 -13.29 -8.44 10.04
C ALA A 131 -12.73 -8.37 11.47
N ASN A 132 -13.53 -8.78 12.47
CA ASN A 132 -13.05 -8.97 13.84
C ASN A 132 -11.87 -9.96 13.87
N GLY A 133 -10.66 -9.46 14.17
CA GLY A 133 -9.42 -10.24 14.14
C GLY A 133 -9.29 -11.27 15.27
N LEU A 134 -10.18 -11.24 16.26
CA LEU A 134 -10.24 -12.21 17.37
C LEU A 134 -11.33 -13.27 17.19
N ASP A 135 -12.10 -13.20 16.10
CA ASP A 135 -13.15 -14.12 15.75
C ASP A 135 -12.74 -14.95 14.52
N ALA A 136 -12.45 -16.23 14.74
CA ALA A 136 -12.01 -17.15 13.69
C ALA A 136 -13.05 -17.32 12.56
N GLU A 137 -14.36 -17.25 12.89
CA GLU A 137 -15.42 -17.36 11.89
C GLU A 137 -15.50 -16.10 11.03
N ALA A 138 -15.42 -14.91 11.65
CA ALA A 138 -15.36 -13.66 10.93
C ALA A 138 -14.14 -13.59 10.00
N VAL A 139 -12.97 -14.04 10.46
CA VAL A 139 -11.76 -14.16 9.66
C VAL A 139 -11.94 -15.12 8.48
N SER A 140 -12.62 -16.26 8.68
CA SER A 140 -12.91 -17.22 7.60
C SER A 140 -13.79 -16.62 6.50
N ARG A 141 -14.69 -15.68 6.84
CA ARG A 141 -15.50 -14.93 5.85
C ARG A 141 -14.65 -14.06 4.94
N ILE A 142 -13.51 -13.49 5.42
CA ILE A 142 -12.57 -12.77 4.56
C ILE A 142 -12.06 -13.69 3.44
N PHE A 143 -11.60 -14.90 3.80
CA PHE A 143 -11.08 -15.84 2.80
C PHE A 143 -12.17 -16.25 1.80
N ALA A 144 -13.39 -16.51 2.26
CA ALA A 144 -14.53 -16.84 1.41
C ALA A 144 -14.89 -15.69 0.45
N ALA A 145 -15.01 -14.45 0.94
CA ALA A 145 -15.35 -13.28 0.11
C ALA A 145 -14.33 -13.02 -0.98
N LYS A 146 -13.02 -13.18 -0.68
CA LYS A 146 -11.92 -12.98 -1.62
C LYS A 146 -11.69 -14.15 -2.57
N GLY A 147 -12.17 -15.35 -2.28
CA GLY A 147 -11.72 -16.58 -2.93
C GLY A 147 -10.24 -16.85 -2.65
N ARG A 148 -9.75 -16.54 -1.44
CA ARG A 148 -8.35 -16.65 -1.03
C ARG A 148 -8.11 -17.94 -0.26
N PRO A 149 -7.03 -18.70 -0.56
CA PRO A 149 -6.61 -19.80 0.30
C PRO A 149 -6.24 -19.34 1.71
N GLY A 150 -6.55 -20.17 2.72
CA GLY A 150 -6.31 -19.87 4.14
C GLY A 150 -4.86 -20.03 4.60
N ASP A 151 -3.95 -20.37 3.72
CA ASP A 151 -2.52 -20.64 3.99
C ASP A 151 -1.60 -19.39 3.91
N ASN A 152 -2.19 -18.21 3.83
CA ASN A 152 -1.49 -16.94 3.71
C ASN A 152 -1.94 -15.99 4.83
N PRO A 153 -1.05 -15.61 5.78
CA PRO A 153 -1.43 -14.88 7.00
C PRO A 153 -2.07 -13.53 6.70
N LEU A 154 -2.80 -12.99 7.68
CA LEU A 154 -3.43 -11.69 7.67
C LEU A 154 -2.69 -10.73 8.60
N ILE A 155 -2.94 -9.43 8.41
CA ILE A 155 -2.42 -8.35 9.26
C ILE A 155 -3.54 -7.91 10.20
N LEU A 156 -3.26 -7.85 11.51
CA LEU A 156 -4.13 -7.24 12.50
C LEU A 156 -3.86 -5.73 12.58
N HIS A 157 -4.92 -4.94 12.43
CA HIS A 157 -4.85 -3.48 12.51
C HIS A 157 -5.34 -3.02 13.87
N ILE A 158 -4.57 -2.14 14.52
CA ILE A 158 -4.86 -1.56 15.84
C ILE A 158 -4.98 -0.04 15.73
N ALA A 159 -5.60 0.61 16.72
CA ALA A 159 -5.74 2.05 16.82
C ALA A 159 -5.10 2.64 18.09
N SER A 160 -4.38 1.84 18.87
CA SER A 160 -3.57 2.28 19.99
C SER A 160 -2.43 1.29 20.26
N LEU A 161 -1.37 1.73 20.90
CA LEU A 161 -0.26 0.84 21.29
C LEU A 161 -0.68 -0.16 22.39
N ASP A 162 -1.64 0.20 23.24
CA ASP A 162 -2.16 -0.71 24.28
C ASP A 162 -2.87 -1.94 23.68
N ALA A 163 -3.47 -1.77 22.49
CA ALA A 163 -4.10 -2.87 21.77
C ALA A 163 -3.12 -3.90 21.22
N LEU A 164 -1.81 -3.61 21.18
CA LEU A 164 -0.78 -4.54 20.74
C LEU A 164 -0.52 -5.64 21.76
N ARG A 165 -0.42 -5.28 23.06
CA ARG A 165 0.00 -6.20 24.12
C ARG A 165 -0.77 -7.52 24.16
N PRO A 166 -2.11 -7.57 24.08
CA PRO A 166 -2.84 -8.83 24.09
C PRO A 166 -2.65 -9.70 22.85
N LEU A 167 -2.02 -9.19 21.78
CA LEU A 167 -1.85 -9.90 20.51
C LEU A 167 -0.49 -10.61 20.41
N ILE A 168 0.49 -10.19 21.20
CA ILE A 168 1.88 -10.67 21.17
C ILE A 168 2.23 -11.49 22.41
N ALA A 169 3.13 -12.45 22.27
CA ALA A 169 3.50 -13.37 23.35
C ALA A 169 4.53 -12.80 24.32
N CYS A 170 5.31 -11.78 23.92
CA CYS A 170 6.35 -11.16 24.71
C CYS A 170 6.39 -9.65 24.47
N GLU A 171 7.02 -8.91 25.39
CA GLU A 171 7.22 -7.47 25.23
C GLU A 171 8.09 -7.18 23.99
N PRO A 172 7.78 -6.10 23.23
CA PRO A 172 8.59 -5.69 22.11
C PRO A 172 10.02 -5.33 22.53
N SER A 173 11.00 -5.72 21.70
CA SER A 173 12.40 -5.31 21.89
C SER A 173 12.54 -3.78 21.83
N GLU A 174 13.66 -3.24 22.32
CA GLU A 174 13.89 -1.79 22.24
C GLU A 174 14.00 -1.32 20.77
N THR A 175 14.54 -2.15 19.88
CA THR A 175 14.54 -1.88 18.46
C THR A 175 13.10 -1.78 17.91
N ALA A 176 12.21 -2.73 18.28
CA ALA A 176 10.80 -2.66 17.89
C ALA A 176 10.12 -1.41 18.44
N ARG A 177 10.39 -1.02 19.70
CA ARG A 177 9.84 0.23 20.28
C ARG A 177 10.33 1.48 19.54
N ARG A 178 11.61 1.56 19.14
CA ARG A 178 12.11 2.66 18.29
C ARG A 178 11.40 2.70 16.94
N MET A 179 11.21 1.55 16.30
CA MET A 179 10.48 1.43 15.04
C MET A 179 9.02 1.87 15.18
N MET A 180 8.32 1.48 16.26
CA MET A 180 6.97 1.96 16.55
C MET A 180 6.91 3.48 16.70
N ARG A 181 7.82 4.07 17.48
CA ARG A 181 7.89 5.54 17.66
C ARG A 181 8.13 6.30 16.36
N ALA A 182 8.92 5.71 15.44
CA ALA A 182 9.28 6.36 14.18
C ALA A 182 8.20 6.22 13.09
N PHE A 183 7.49 5.08 13.04
CA PHE A 183 6.67 4.71 11.89
C PHE A 183 5.22 4.35 12.21
N TRP A 184 4.79 4.37 13.47
CA TRP A 184 3.40 4.19 13.87
C TRP A 184 2.84 5.45 14.53
N PRO A 185 1.62 5.85 14.10
CA PRO A 185 0.79 5.27 13.04
C PRO A 185 1.37 5.51 11.65
N GLY A 186 1.27 4.48 10.76
CA GLY A 186 1.82 4.58 9.41
C GLY A 186 1.87 3.28 8.60
N PRO A 187 2.55 3.33 7.43
CA PRO A 187 2.58 2.22 6.47
C PRO A 187 3.62 1.14 6.81
N LEU A 188 3.82 0.85 8.11
CA LEU A 188 4.68 -0.21 8.60
C LEU A 188 3.87 -1.30 9.30
N THR A 189 4.09 -2.55 8.90
CA THR A 189 3.61 -3.76 9.58
C THR A 189 4.80 -4.46 10.24
N MET A 190 4.68 -4.80 11.51
CA MET A 190 5.70 -5.54 12.24
C MET A 190 5.18 -6.91 12.65
N ILE A 191 6.05 -7.92 12.53
CA ILE A 191 5.75 -9.30 12.91
C ILE A 191 6.37 -9.59 14.28
N PHE A 192 5.56 -10.18 15.17
CA PHE A 192 5.93 -10.54 16.54
C PHE A 192 5.57 -12.00 16.84
N PRO A 193 6.13 -12.63 17.87
CA PRO A 193 5.61 -13.87 18.42
C PRO A 193 4.14 -13.71 18.81
N ARG A 194 3.29 -14.64 18.38
CA ARG A 194 1.82 -14.61 18.52
C ARG A 194 1.37 -15.03 19.92
N SER A 195 0.46 -14.29 20.54
CA SER A 195 -0.23 -14.73 21.75
C SER A 195 -1.30 -15.78 21.44
N GLY A 196 -1.69 -16.56 22.45
CA GLY A 196 -2.79 -17.53 22.33
C GLY A 196 -4.18 -16.93 22.04
N ARG A 197 -4.34 -15.61 22.16
CA ARG A 197 -5.61 -14.90 21.87
C ARG A 197 -5.89 -14.75 20.38
N VAL A 198 -4.85 -14.78 19.55
CA VAL A 198 -4.98 -14.60 18.09
C VAL A 198 -5.36 -15.94 17.46
N PRO A 199 -6.48 -16.01 16.73
CA PRO A 199 -6.90 -17.23 16.04
C PRO A 199 -5.86 -17.76 15.06
N ALA A 200 -5.73 -19.08 14.94
CA ALA A 200 -4.73 -19.72 14.09
C ALA A 200 -4.90 -19.38 12.59
N ASN A 201 -6.12 -19.14 12.13
CA ASN A 201 -6.39 -18.76 10.74
C ASN A 201 -5.96 -17.31 10.41
N VAL A 202 -5.77 -16.44 11.40
CA VAL A 202 -5.13 -15.13 11.21
C VAL A 202 -3.67 -15.29 10.83
N SER A 203 -2.96 -16.17 11.53
CA SER A 203 -1.54 -16.40 11.31
C SER A 203 -1.22 -17.50 10.28
N ALA A 204 -2.23 -18.09 9.64
CA ALA A 204 -2.09 -19.28 8.79
C ALA A 204 -1.32 -20.43 9.48
N GLY A 205 -1.52 -20.57 10.80
CA GLY A 205 -0.85 -21.58 11.63
C GLY A 205 0.61 -21.27 11.99
N LEU A 206 1.10 -20.05 11.71
CA LEU A 206 2.43 -19.60 12.17
C LEU A 206 2.38 -19.23 13.67
N ASP A 207 3.54 -19.31 14.33
CA ASP A 207 3.73 -18.86 15.72
C ASP A 207 3.95 -17.34 15.83
N THR A 208 3.74 -16.63 14.73
CA THR A 208 3.91 -15.18 14.63
C THR A 208 2.61 -14.50 14.19
N VAL A 209 2.48 -13.22 14.52
CA VAL A 209 1.38 -12.34 14.10
C VAL A 209 1.93 -11.04 13.51
N ALA A 210 1.35 -10.62 12.41
CA ALA A 210 1.64 -9.33 11.79
C ALA A 210 0.65 -8.29 12.33
N VAL A 211 1.18 -7.17 12.84
CA VAL A 211 0.37 -6.07 13.41
C VAL A 211 0.76 -4.75 12.76
N ARG A 212 -0.24 -3.90 12.52
CA ARG A 212 -0.08 -2.56 11.96
C ARG A 212 -0.95 -1.56 12.69
N PHE A 213 -0.44 -0.34 12.85
CA PHE A 213 -1.20 0.83 13.28
C PHE A 213 -1.28 1.82 12.13
N PRO A 214 -2.36 1.81 11.31
CA PRO A 214 -2.48 2.67 10.12
C PRO A 214 -2.62 4.15 10.52
N SER A 215 -2.16 5.07 9.65
CA SER A 215 -2.28 6.52 9.88
C SER A 215 -3.60 7.12 9.39
N HIS A 216 -4.32 6.43 8.50
CA HIS A 216 -5.54 6.96 7.90
C HIS A 216 -6.66 7.18 8.95
N PRO A 217 -7.26 8.38 9.06
CA PRO A 217 -8.20 8.71 10.14
C PRO A 217 -9.46 7.84 10.15
N VAL A 218 -9.98 7.46 8.97
CA VAL A 218 -11.13 6.54 8.86
C VAL A 218 -10.80 5.17 9.44
N ALA A 219 -9.61 4.62 9.11
CA ALA A 219 -9.17 3.34 9.65
C ALA A 219 -9.03 3.39 11.17
N GLN A 220 -8.35 4.41 11.70
CA GLN A 220 -8.17 4.58 13.14
C GLN A 220 -9.51 4.70 13.87
N ARG A 221 -10.43 5.52 13.34
CA ARG A 221 -11.74 5.73 13.96
C ARG A 221 -12.59 4.46 13.92
N LEU A 222 -12.61 3.74 12.80
CA LEU A 222 -13.32 2.46 12.68
C LEU A 222 -12.78 1.43 13.68
N ILE A 223 -11.45 1.25 13.77
CA ILE A 223 -10.83 0.29 14.68
C ILE A 223 -11.14 0.66 16.13
N ALA A 224 -11.01 1.94 16.49
CA ALA A 224 -11.31 2.43 17.84
C ALA A 224 -12.79 2.20 18.22
N LEU A 225 -13.74 2.52 17.32
CA LEU A 225 -15.18 2.28 17.55
C LEU A 225 -15.54 0.79 17.60
N SER A 226 -14.78 -0.06 16.87
CA SER A 226 -14.99 -1.52 16.91
C SER A 226 -14.57 -2.12 18.23
N GLY A 227 -13.62 -1.53 18.95
CA GLY A 227 -13.09 -2.03 20.23
C GLY A 227 -12.35 -3.36 20.12
N VAL A 228 -12.04 -3.81 18.89
CA VAL A 228 -11.32 -5.05 18.59
C VAL A 228 -10.28 -4.78 17.51
N PRO A 229 -9.15 -5.52 17.48
CA PRO A 229 -8.23 -5.48 16.34
C PRO A 229 -8.93 -5.98 15.08
N ILE A 230 -8.72 -5.32 13.94
CA ILE A 230 -9.33 -5.69 12.67
C ILE A 230 -8.33 -6.47 11.82
N ALA A 231 -8.64 -7.74 11.51
CA ALA A 231 -7.90 -8.48 10.50
C ALA A 231 -8.28 -7.96 9.12
N ALA A 232 -7.30 -7.46 8.35
CA ALA A 232 -7.58 -6.89 7.04
C ALA A 232 -6.45 -7.15 6.02
N PRO A 233 -6.67 -8.02 5.02
CA PRO A 233 -5.94 -7.98 3.74
C PRO A 233 -6.50 -6.86 2.85
N SER A 234 -5.87 -6.61 1.69
CA SER A 234 -6.44 -5.73 0.67
C SER A 234 -7.84 -6.18 0.23
N ALA A 235 -8.72 -5.24 -0.14
CA ALA A 235 -10.14 -5.50 -0.39
C ALA A 235 -10.45 -5.90 -1.86
N ASN A 236 -9.56 -6.66 -2.52
CA ASN A 236 -9.72 -7.20 -3.88
C ASN A 236 -10.04 -8.69 -3.88
N ARG A 237 -10.58 -9.20 -4.98
CA ARG A 237 -10.59 -10.64 -5.27
C ARG A 237 -9.15 -11.15 -5.39
N SER A 238 -8.90 -12.38 -4.89
CA SER A 238 -7.54 -12.96 -4.90
C SER A 238 -6.95 -12.96 -6.32
N GLY A 239 -5.70 -12.51 -6.43
CA GLY A 239 -4.97 -12.41 -7.71
C GLY A 239 -5.05 -11.03 -8.38
N ARG A 240 -6.13 -10.27 -8.21
CA ARG A 240 -6.32 -8.95 -8.85
C ARG A 240 -5.48 -7.85 -8.19
N PRO A 241 -5.22 -6.71 -8.88
CA PRO A 241 -4.53 -5.55 -8.29
C PRO A 241 -5.24 -5.05 -7.04
N SER A 242 -4.48 -4.60 -6.02
CA SER A 242 -5.06 -4.09 -4.79
C SER A 242 -5.88 -2.82 -5.03
N PRO A 243 -7.02 -2.62 -4.34
CA PRO A 243 -7.87 -1.46 -4.56
C PRO A 243 -7.30 -0.23 -3.84
N THR A 244 -7.19 0.87 -4.57
CA THR A 244 -6.77 2.19 -4.06
C THR A 244 -7.89 3.21 -4.01
N ALA A 245 -9.11 2.82 -4.44
CA ALA A 245 -10.33 3.61 -4.38
C ALA A 245 -11.54 2.71 -4.06
N ALA A 246 -12.61 3.29 -3.53
CA ALA A 246 -13.85 2.56 -3.22
C ALA A 246 -14.49 1.91 -4.46
N ALA A 247 -14.37 2.54 -5.63
CA ALA A 247 -14.86 1.98 -6.90
C ALA A 247 -14.17 0.65 -7.24
N HIS A 248 -12.86 0.52 -7.00
CA HIS A 248 -12.12 -0.73 -7.20
C HIS A 248 -12.60 -1.83 -6.26
N VAL A 249 -12.96 -1.46 -5.01
CA VAL A 249 -13.54 -2.41 -4.04
C VAL A 249 -14.90 -2.87 -4.49
N LEU A 250 -15.76 -1.94 -4.93
CA LEU A 250 -17.11 -2.28 -5.39
C LEU A 250 -17.07 -3.23 -6.59
N GLU A 251 -16.18 -2.99 -7.54
CA GLU A 251 -15.96 -3.88 -8.69
C GLU A 251 -15.67 -5.33 -8.27
N ASP A 252 -14.88 -5.53 -7.21
CA ASP A 252 -14.44 -6.85 -6.77
C ASP A 252 -15.36 -7.50 -5.74
N MET A 253 -16.02 -6.71 -4.89
CA MET A 253 -16.70 -7.16 -3.67
C MET A 253 -18.21 -6.94 -3.67
N ASP A 254 -18.80 -6.38 -4.74
CA ASP A 254 -20.25 -6.24 -4.82
C ASP A 254 -20.96 -7.59 -4.63
N GLY A 255 -21.99 -7.60 -3.79
CA GLY A 255 -22.72 -8.80 -3.41
C GLY A 255 -21.96 -9.80 -2.51
N ARG A 256 -20.77 -9.44 -2.00
CA ARG A 256 -19.92 -10.30 -1.17
C ARG A 256 -19.70 -9.80 0.25
N ILE A 257 -19.82 -8.47 0.45
CA ILE A 257 -19.61 -7.79 1.73
C ILE A 257 -20.74 -6.80 2.00
N GLU A 258 -20.93 -6.44 3.26
CA GLU A 258 -22.05 -5.59 3.67
C GLU A 258 -21.85 -4.13 3.35
N LEU A 259 -20.60 -3.61 3.53
CA LEU A 259 -20.35 -2.17 3.51
C LEU A 259 -18.96 -1.83 3.00
N ILE A 260 -18.87 -0.75 2.23
CA ILE A 260 -17.65 -0.06 1.83
C ILE A 260 -17.72 1.36 2.39
N LEU A 261 -16.72 1.77 3.17
CA LEU A 261 -16.52 3.17 3.57
C LEU A 261 -15.70 3.86 2.48
N ASP A 262 -16.28 4.87 1.81
CA ASP A 262 -15.59 5.61 0.75
C ASP A 262 -14.86 6.81 1.35
N GLY A 263 -13.57 6.67 1.62
CA GLY A 263 -12.70 7.74 2.09
C GLY A 263 -11.79 8.34 1.02
N GLY A 264 -12.11 8.14 -0.26
CA GLY A 264 -11.32 8.63 -1.39
C GLY A 264 -10.15 7.71 -1.78
N ALA A 265 -9.22 8.27 -2.56
CA ALA A 265 -8.02 7.56 -3.00
C ALA A 265 -7.00 7.39 -1.86
N CYS A 266 -6.24 6.30 -1.89
CA CYS A 266 -5.16 6.05 -0.94
C CYS A 266 -3.90 6.84 -1.32
N ASP A 267 -3.18 7.41 -0.33
CA ASP A 267 -2.03 8.29 -0.56
C ASP A 267 -0.78 7.54 -1.07
N VAL A 268 -0.49 6.34 -0.55
CA VAL A 268 0.73 5.57 -0.85
C VAL A 268 0.57 4.68 -2.09
N GLY A 269 -0.61 4.08 -2.26
CA GLY A 269 -0.95 3.28 -3.44
C GLY A 269 -0.43 1.83 -3.44
N VAL A 270 0.60 1.50 -2.66
CA VAL A 270 1.09 0.13 -2.46
C VAL A 270 0.94 -0.28 -0.99
N GLU A 271 0.89 -1.59 -0.72
CA GLU A 271 0.70 -2.09 0.65
C GLU A 271 1.89 -1.74 1.55
N SER A 272 1.65 -1.78 2.87
CA SER A 272 2.63 -1.52 3.91
C SER A 272 3.90 -2.34 3.78
N THR A 273 5.03 -1.79 4.19
CA THR A 273 6.25 -2.55 4.47
C THR A 273 5.98 -3.57 5.57
N VAL A 274 6.42 -4.82 5.38
CA VAL A 274 6.30 -5.88 6.40
C VAL A 274 7.69 -6.26 6.88
N VAL A 275 7.92 -6.12 8.19
CA VAL A 275 9.21 -6.38 8.83
C VAL A 275 9.05 -7.45 9.90
N ASP A 276 9.87 -8.49 9.81
CA ASP A 276 10.01 -9.52 10.86
C ASP A 276 10.91 -8.99 11.96
N MET A 277 10.35 -8.87 13.17
CA MET A 277 11.04 -8.40 14.38
C MET A 277 11.40 -9.55 15.34
N THR A 278 11.26 -10.80 14.91
CA THR A 278 11.55 -11.98 15.75
C THR A 278 13.06 -12.31 15.84
N GLY A 279 13.85 -11.80 14.89
CA GLY A 279 15.31 -11.95 14.86
C GLY A 279 16.06 -10.77 15.52
N ALA A 280 17.38 -10.85 15.56
CA ALA A 280 18.24 -9.77 16.07
C ALA A 280 18.22 -8.54 15.16
N THR A 281 18.19 -8.73 13.84
CA THR A 281 18.12 -7.68 12.83
C THR A 281 16.74 -7.67 12.19
N PRO A 282 16.08 -6.49 12.05
CA PRO A 282 14.82 -6.37 11.32
C PRO A 282 14.95 -6.87 9.89
N ARG A 283 14.09 -7.82 9.50
CA ARG A 283 14.10 -8.41 8.15
C ARG A 283 12.85 -8.02 7.38
N ILE A 284 13.03 -7.34 6.26
CA ILE A 284 11.96 -6.89 5.38
C ILE A 284 11.49 -8.08 4.54
N LEU A 285 10.26 -8.51 4.77
CA LEU A 285 9.61 -9.60 4.03
C LEU A 285 8.77 -9.08 2.86
N ARG A 286 8.35 -7.83 2.91
CA ARG A 286 7.63 -7.14 1.85
C ARG A 286 7.99 -5.66 1.86
N PRO A 287 8.59 -5.11 0.82
CA PRO A 287 8.85 -3.67 0.73
C PRO A 287 7.53 -2.90 0.53
N GLY A 288 7.49 -1.65 0.96
CA GLY A 288 6.34 -0.75 0.89
C GLY A 288 6.76 0.70 1.13
N GLY A 289 5.84 1.53 1.66
CA GLY A 289 6.08 2.96 1.86
C GLY A 289 7.19 3.33 2.86
N VAL A 290 7.58 2.41 3.77
CA VAL A 290 8.76 2.60 4.62
C VAL A 290 9.93 1.84 4.01
N THR A 291 11.00 2.54 3.66
CA THR A 291 12.15 1.98 2.92
C THR A 291 13.14 1.25 3.82
N ALA A 292 13.99 0.39 3.23
CA ALA A 292 15.06 -0.31 3.94
C ALA A 292 16.05 0.68 4.61
N ALA A 293 16.38 1.78 3.93
CA ALA A 293 17.24 2.83 4.45
C ALA A 293 16.64 3.52 5.69
N GLN A 294 15.35 3.85 5.66
CA GLN A 294 14.65 4.43 6.81
C GLN A 294 14.63 3.47 8.01
N ILE A 295 14.38 2.17 7.76
CA ILE A 295 14.42 1.15 8.80
C ILE A 295 15.83 1.04 9.40
N ALA A 296 16.87 0.97 8.56
CA ALA A 296 18.25 0.89 9.01
C ALA A 296 18.67 2.13 9.83
N ALA A 297 18.22 3.33 9.45
CA ALA A 297 18.48 4.57 10.18
C ALA A 297 17.91 4.54 11.61
N VAL A 298 16.75 3.92 11.83
CA VAL A 298 16.11 3.82 13.15
C VAL A 298 16.60 2.60 13.94
N ALA A 299 16.76 1.46 13.28
CA ALA A 299 17.07 0.19 13.91
C ALA A 299 18.57 -0.06 14.07
N GLY A 300 19.43 0.67 13.34
CA GLY A 300 20.88 0.47 13.23
C GLY A 300 21.28 -0.46 12.09
N ALA A 301 20.39 -1.36 11.65
CA ALA A 301 20.56 -2.24 10.49
C ALA A 301 19.20 -2.72 9.97
N SER A 302 19.15 -3.17 8.73
CA SER A 302 18.02 -3.91 8.17
C SER A 302 18.47 -4.91 7.11
N GLU A 303 17.73 -5.98 6.94
CA GLU A 303 17.95 -6.98 5.88
C GLU A 303 16.72 -7.06 5.00
N VAL A 304 16.93 -7.26 3.69
CA VAL A 304 15.85 -7.57 2.75
C VAL A 304 15.86 -9.08 2.50
N ASP A 305 14.72 -9.73 2.73
CA ASP A 305 14.60 -11.18 2.50
C ASP A 305 14.77 -11.48 0.99
N PRO A 306 15.59 -12.46 0.60
CA PRO A 306 15.79 -12.79 -0.82
C PRO A 306 14.50 -13.14 -1.58
N ALA A 307 13.46 -13.63 -0.90
CA ALA A 307 12.16 -13.92 -1.50
C ALA A 307 11.35 -12.68 -1.91
N VAL A 308 11.83 -11.47 -1.60
CA VAL A 308 11.22 -10.21 -2.04
C VAL A 308 11.23 -10.12 -3.57
N MET A 309 12.35 -10.45 -4.21
CA MET A 309 12.56 -10.28 -5.65
C MET A 309 12.58 -11.60 -6.44
N ARG A 310 12.05 -12.68 -5.88
CA ARG A 310 11.92 -13.97 -6.56
C ARG A 310 10.63 -14.69 -6.20
N PRO A 311 10.19 -15.66 -7.00
CA PRO A 311 9.16 -16.62 -6.59
C PRO A 311 9.59 -17.40 -5.34
N LEU A 312 8.62 -17.82 -4.51
CA LEU A 312 8.88 -18.81 -3.47
C LEU A 312 9.27 -20.14 -4.10
N LYS A 313 10.22 -20.83 -3.49
CA LYS A 313 10.58 -22.20 -3.88
C LYS A 313 9.48 -23.17 -3.48
N GLU A 314 9.43 -24.31 -4.13
CA GLU A 314 8.51 -25.38 -3.77
C GLU A 314 8.71 -25.81 -2.30
N GLY A 315 7.63 -25.91 -1.52
CA GLY A 315 7.67 -26.22 -0.09
C GLY A 315 7.97 -25.02 0.83
N GLU A 316 8.38 -23.87 0.29
CA GLU A 316 8.64 -22.65 1.10
C GLU A 316 7.31 -22.04 1.57
N ARG A 317 7.15 -21.86 2.90
CA ARG A 317 5.94 -21.27 3.48
C ARG A 317 5.98 -19.75 3.44
N PRO A 318 4.89 -19.07 3.04
CA PRO A 318 4.82 -17.62 3.07
C PRO A 318 4.83 -17.11 4.52
N ARG A 319 5.77 -16.24 4.84
CA ARG A 319 5.91 -15.60 6.16
C ARG A 319 5.20 -14.24 6.23
N SER A 320 4.75 -13.74 5.10
CA SER A 320 4.09 -12.44 4.95
C SER A 320 3.02 -12.51 3.85
N PRO A 321 1.95 -11.69 3.92
CA PRO A 321 0.98 -11.55 2.85
C PRO A 321 1.63 -11.18 1.51
N GLY A 322 1.17 -11.78 0.40
CA GLY A 322 1.63 -11.44 -0.95
C GLY A 322 2.86 -12.20 -1.46
N MET A 323 3.38 -13.20 -0.72
CA MET A 323 4.58 -13.93 -1.13
C MET A 323 4.32 -15.15 -2.03
N LYS A 324 3.16 -15.84 -1.93
CA LYS A 324 3.01 -17.22 -2.44
C LYS A 324 2.43 -17.33 -3.85
N TYR A 325 1.43 -16.54 -4.20
CA TYR A 325 0.66 -16.70 -5.43
C TYR A 325 0.97 -15.59 -6.44
N ARG A 326 0.57 -15.79 -7.72
CA ARG A 326 0.48 -14.68 -8.67
C ARG A 326 -0.46 -13.64 -8.07
N HIS A 327 0.07 -12.46 -7.80
CA HIS A 327 -0.65 -11.37 -7.16
C HIS A 327 -0.61 -10.14 -8.06
N TYR A 328 -1.61 -9.28 -7.92
CA TYR A 328 -1.66 -7.98 -8.60
C TYR A 328 -1.78 -8.06 -10.12
N ALA A 329 -2.08 -9.24 -10.65
CA ALA A 329 -2.07 -9.46 -12.08
C ALA A 329 -3.29 -8.81 -12.76
N PRO A 330 -3.09 -8.00 -13.82
CA PRO A 330 -4.14 -7.65 -14.76
C PRO A 330 -4.62 -8.90 -15.52
N ALA A 331 -5.70 -8.78 -16.27
CA ALA A 331 -6.21 -9.85 -17.11
C ALA A 331 -5.27 -10.16 -18.28
N GLY A 332 -4.61 -9.13 -18.83
CA GLY A 332 -3.61 -9.27 -19.89
C GLY A 332 -2.24 -9.75 -19.40
N ASP A 333 -1.42 -10.20 -20.35
CA ASP A 333 -0.05 -10.60 -20.10
C ASP A 333 0.84 -9.37 -19.91
N LEU A 334 1.58 -9.30 -18.80
CA LEU A 334 2.49 -8.20 -18.49
C LEU A 334 3.95 -8.66 -18.68
N THR A 335 4.71 -7.89 -19.46
CA THR A 335 6.16 -8.02 -19.61
C THR A 335 6.85 -6.74 -19.14
N ILE A 336 7.90 -6.87 -18.34
CA ILE A 336 8.71 -5.76 -17.82
C ILE A 336 10.01 -5.69 -18.61
N PHE A 337 10.44 -4.49 -19.00
CA PHE A 337 11.69 -4.25 -19.69
C PHE A 337 12.62 -3.44 -18.82
N HIS A 338 13.85 -3.92 -18.65
CA HIS A 338 14.87 -3.30 -17.82
C HIS A 338 16.14 -3.03 -18.63
N GLY A 339 16.73 -1.85 -18.47
CA GLY A 339 17.94 -1.41 -19.17
C GLY A 339 17.98 0.10 -19.37
N GLU A 340 18.77 0.54 -20.31
CA GLU A 340 18.89 1.96 -20.69
C GLU A 340 17.56 2.45 -21.31
N PRO A 341 17.02 3.63 -20.91
CA PRO A 341 15.67 4.07 -21.30
C PRO A 341 15.39 4.08 -22.80
N THR A 342 16.35 4.50 -23.64
CA THR A 342 16.14 4.54 -25.11
C THR A 342 16.13 3.15 -25.73
N ALA A 343 16.96 2.24 -25.23
CA ALA A 343 16.98 0.83 -25.66
C ALA A 343 15.69 0.11 -25.21
N VAL A 344 15.27 0.33 -23.96
CA VAL A 344 13.99 -0.17 -23.42
C VAL A 344 12.83 0.30 -24.28
N ALA A 345 12.77 1.61 -24.60
CA ALA A 345 11.70 2.16 -25.42
C ALA A 345 11.68 1.57 -26.83
N ALA A 346 12.86 1.36 -27.45
CA ALA A 346 12.96 0.70 -28.74
C ALA A 346 12.41 -0.73 -28.70
N ARG A 347 12.80 -1.50 -27.68
CA ARG A 347 12.37 -2.89 -27.51
C ARG A 347 10.87 -3.00 -27.19
N ILE A 348 10.34 -2.10 -26.36
CA ILE A 348 8.90 -2.04 -26.07
C ILE A 348 8.11 -1.73 -27.36
N ARG A 349 8.57 -0.78 -28.20
CA ARG A 349 7.92 -0.46 -29.49
C ARG A 349 7.86 -1.68 -30.41
N GLU A 350 8.96 -2.42 -30.55
CA GLU A 350 8.99 -3.65 -31.34
C GLU A 350 7.97 -4.68 -30.83
N SER A 351 7.94 -4.90 -29.51
CA SER A 351 7.02 -5.84 -28.87
C SER A 351 5.56 -5.40 -29.00
N TYR A 352 5.30 -4.10 -28.88
CA TYR A 352 3.97 -3.49 -29.07
C TYR A 352 3.48 -3.70 -30.51
N ASP A 353 4.32 -3.38 -31.51
CA ASP A 353 3.95 -3.48 -32.91
C ASP A 353 3.74 -4.95 -33.34
N ALA A 354 4.57 -5.87 -32.81
CA ALA A 354 4.38 -7.30 -33.02
C ALA A 354 3.05 -7.78 -32.43
N ALA A 355 2.74 -7.41 -31.18
CA ALA A 355 1.47 -7.76 -30.55
C ALA A 355 0.26 -7.19 -31.33
N LEU A 356 0.38 -5.96 -31.84
CA LEU A 356 -0.68 -5.34 -32.67
C LEU A 356 -0.89 -6.09 -33.97
N ASN A 357 0.20 -6.51 -34.65
CA ASN A 357 0.17 -7.30 -35.87
C ASN A 357 -0.44 -8.70 -35.66
N ASP A 358 -0.28 -9.26 -34.45
CA ASP A 358 -0.90 -10.51 -34.02
C ASP A 358 -2.40 -10.34 -33.62
N GLY A 359 -2.97 -9.14 -33.82
CA GLY A 359 -4.36 -8.83 -33.50
C GLY A 359 -4.64 -8.65 -32.01
N ARG A 360 -3.61 -8.52 -31.18
CA ARG A 360 -3.73 -8.20 -29.75
C ARG A 360 -4.00 -6.72 -29.54
N ARG A 361 -4.35 -6.37 -28.31
CA ARG A 361 -4.61 -4.97 -27.86
C ARG A 361 -3.51 -4.55 -26.90
N PRO A 362 -2.35 -4.12 -27.41
CA PRO A 362 -1.22 -3.77 -26.58
C PRO A 362 -1.44 -2.43 -25.84
N LEU A 363 -0.79 -2.31 -24.67
CA LEU A 363 -0.73 -1.10 -23.86
C LEU A 363 0.66 -0.98 -23.24
N ILE A 364 1.23 0.22 -23.29
CA ILE A 364 2.51 0.53 -22.67
C ILE A 364 2.27 1.21 -21.33
N LEU A 365 3.00 0.80 -20.30
CA LEU A 365 3.04 1.43 -18.98
C LEU A 365 4.40 2.10 -18.82
N ALA A 366 4.46 3.43 -18.86
CA ALA A 366 5.70 4.17 -18.91
C ALA A 366 5.74 5.34 -17.93
N LEU A 367 6.95 5.78 -17.57
CA LEU A 367 7.16 7.02 -16.86
C LEU A 367 6.82 8.21 -17.77
N ASP A 368 6.32 9.30 -17.21
CA ASP A 368 5.94 10.50 -17.95
C ASP A 368 7.10 11.08 -18.78
N ALA A 369 8.30 11.05 -18.25
CA ALA A 369 9.51 11.52 -18.93
C ALA A 369 9.82 10.73 -20.22
N HIS A 370 9.37 9.48 -20.33
CA HIS A 370 9.66 8.60 -21.46
C HIS A 370 8.51 8.52 -22.47
N ARG A 371 7.34 9.12 -22.16
CA ARG A 371 6.14 9.03 -23.02
C ARG A 371 6.40 9.39 -24.49
N ALA A 372 7.20 10.42 -24.73
CA ALA A 372 7.53 10.85 -26.10
C ALA A 372 8.31 9.79 -26.91
N LEU A 373 9.01 8.86 -26.25
CA LEU A 373 9.76 7.78 -26.90
C LEU A 373 8.86 6.76 -27.60
N TYR A 374 7.56 6.73 -27.28
CA TYR A 374 6.61 5.73 -27.77
C TYR A 374 5.77 6.19 -28.97
N GLY A 375 5.87 7.49 -29.37
CA GLY A 375 5.10 8.06 -30.49
C GLY A 375 3.59 7.93 -30.27
N ASP A 376 2.85 7.51 -31.32
CA ASP A 376 1.39 7.42 -31.31
C ASP A 376 0.83 6.15 -30.67
N ARG A 377 1.67 5.32 -30.02
CA ARG A 377 1.24 4.09 -29.35
C ARG A 377 0.46 4.41 -28.09
N ARG A 378 -0.41 3.48 -27.68
CA ARG A 378 -1.19 3.65 -26.44
C ARG A 378 -0.28 3.53 -25.23
N VAL A 379 -0.18 4.61 -24.46
CA VAL A 379 0.65 4.69 -23.25
C VAL A 379 -0.19 5.19 -22.09
N GLU A 380 -0.20 4.44 -21.00
CA GLU A 380 -0.68 4.88 -19.69
C GLU A 380 0.51 5.31 -18.82
N SER A 381 0.31 6.43 -18.14
CA SER A 381 1.32 7.02 -17.26
C SER A 381 1.43 6.24 -15.96
N LEU A 382 2.65 5.94 -15.54
CA LEU A 382 2.98 5.47 -14.20
C LEU A 382 3.39 6.60 -13.25
N GLY A 383 3.47 7.85 -13.75
CA GLY A 383 3.95 9.03 -13.03
C GLY A 383 5.38 9.39 -13.38
N ASP A 384 5.97 10.32 -12.62
CA ASP A 384 7.28 10.92 -12.87
C ASP A 384 8.37 10.50 -11.87
N SER A 385 8.02 9.71 -10.88
CA SER A 385 8.91 9.27 -9.80
C SER A 385 8.50 7.89 -9.27
N PRO A 386 9.38 7.16 -8.55
CA PRO A 386 9.03 5.91 -7.90
C PRO A 386 7.84 6.04 -6.93
N GLU A 387 7.69 7.18 -6.25
CA GLU A 387 6.56 7.47 -5.35
C GLU A 387 5.26 7.65 -6.13
N ALA A 388 5.28 8.42 -7.23
CA ALA A 388 4.13 8.60 -8.12
C ALA A 388 3.73 7.26 -8.76
N MET A 389 4.70 6.45 -9.16
CA MET A 389 4.48 5.10 -9.69
C MET A 389 3.87 4.18 -8.62
N ALA A 390 4.34 4.21 -7.38
CA ALA A 390 3.74 3.45 -6.29
C ALA A 390 2.28 3.85 -6.06
N HIS A 391 1.98 5.14 -6.13
CA HIS A 391 0.62 5.67 -5.98
C HIS A 391 -0.33 5.22 -7.10
N SER A 392 0.13 5.24 -8.35
CA SER A 392 -0.71 4.99 -9.53
C SER A 392 -0.79 3.51 -9.95
N LEU A 393 0.22 2.69 -9.62
CA LEU A 393 0.45 1.36 -10.16
C LEU A 393 -0.81 0.47 -10.21
N PHE A 394 -1.51 0.33 -9.09
CA PHE A 394 -2.67 -0.57 -9.04
C PHE A 394 -3.88 -0.01 -9.78
N ALA A 395 -4.06 1.31 -9.81
CA ALA A 395 -5.11 1.94 -10.62
C ALA A 395 -4.85 1.70 -12.12
N VAL A 396 -3.62 1.95 -12.58
CA VAL A 396 -3.23 1.74 -13.98
C VAL A 396 -3.37 0.28 -14.42
N LEU A 397 -3.00 -0.69 -13.56
CA LEU A 397 -3.20 -2.11 -13.85
C LEU A 397 -4.69 -2.50 -13.95
N ARG A 398 -5.59 -1.83 -13.19
CA ARG A 398 -7.05 -2.01 -13.30
C ARG A 398 -7.62 -1.31 -14.53
N ASP A 399 -7.13 -0.12 -14.83
CA ASP A 399 -7.54 0.62 -16.03
C ASP A 399 -7.17 -0.13 -17.31
N ALA A 400 -6.03 -0.84 -17.33
CA ALA A 400 -5.64 -1.72 -18.42
C ALA A 400 -6.70 -2.81 -18.71
N ASP A 401 -7.29 -3.41 -17.66
CA ASP A 401 -8.38 -4.37 -17.78
C ASP A 401 -9.64 -3.69 -18.38
N THR A 402 -9.97 -2.49 -17.91
CA THR A 402 -11.13 -1.71 -18.40
C THR A 402 -10.96 -1.29 -19.86
N LEU A 403 -9.73 -0.93 -20.24
CA LEU A 403 -9.33 -0.61 -21.62
C LEU A 403 -9.28 -1.83 -22.52
N GLY A 404 -9.44 -3.03 -21.95
CA GLY A 404 -9.42 -4.30 -22.65
C GLY A 404 -8.04 -4.66 -23.20
N ALA A 405 -6.95 -4.17 -22.60
CA ALA A 405 -5.61 -4.53 -23.00
C ALA A 405 -5.32 -5.99 -22.64
N ASP A 406 -4.71 -6.74 -23.56
CA ASP A 406 -4.37 -8.15 -23.38
C ASP A 406 -2.85 -8.42 -23.51
N ALA A 407 -2.07 -7.39 -23.90
CA ALA A 407 -0.61 -7.39 -23.90
C ALA A 407 -0.12 -6.10 -23.26
N LEU A 408 0.54 -6.17 -22.10
CA LEU A 408 1.03 -5.00 -21.36
C LEU A 408 2.56 -5.04 -21.37
N PHE A 409 3.16 -3.89 -21.65
CA PHE A 409 4.60 -3.69 -21.69
C PHE A 409 4.97 -2.56 -20.73
N SER A 410 5.72 -2.86 -19.67
CA SER A 410 6.09 -1.89 -18.65
C SER A 410 7.58 -1.64 -18.64
N GLU A 411 7.95 -0.37 -18.45
CA GLU A 411 9.30 -0.02 -18.02
C GLU A 411 9.55 -0.51 -16.60
N ALA A 412 10.80 -0.88 -16.30
CA ALA A 412 11.28 -1.08 -14.95
C ALA A 412 11.72 0.25 -14.32
N VAL A 413 11.78 0.27 -12.99
CA VAL A 413 12.45 1.35 -12.23
C VAL A 413 13.55 0.73 -11.37
N GLU A 414 14.47 1.56 -10.89
CA GLU A 414 15.52 1.11 -9.97
C GLU A 414 14.90 0.46 -8.73
N ALA A 415 15.45 -0.70 -8.35
CA ALA A 415 14.96 -1.49 -7.22
C ALA A 415 15.56 -1.01 -5.89
N ASP A 416 15.50 0.28 -5.64
CA ASP A 416 15.92 0.94 -4.40
C ASP A 416 14.79 1.77 -3.80
N GLY A 417 14.94 2.26 -2.59
CA GLY A 417 13.94 3.08 -1.94
C GLY A 417 12.51 2.53 -2.08
N VAL A 418 11.61 3.37 -2.57
CA VAL A 418 10.21 3.02 -2.91
C VAL A 418 10.14 2.21 -4.19
N GLY A 419 11.10 2.38 -5.12
CA GLY A 419 11.20 1.61 -6.37
C GLY A 419 11.28 0.10 -6.12
N LEU A 420 11.91 -0.34 -5.02
CA LEU A 420 11.91 -1.75 -4.60
C LEU A 420 10.48 -2.27 -4.36
N ALA A 421 9.60 -1.45 -3.78
CA ALA A 421 8.20 -1.84 -3.58
C ALA A 421 7.44 -1.93 -4.91
N VAL A 422 7.67 -0.98 -5.81
CA VAL A 422 7.09 -0.96 -7.16
C VAL A 422 7.51 -2.21 -7.92
N MET A 423 8.82 -2.48 -8.01
CA MET A 423 9.36 -3.64 -8.73
C MET A 423 8.91 -4.97 -8.13
N ASN A 424 8.77 -5.06 -6.81
CA ASN A 424 8.17 -6.24 -6.17
C ASN A 424 6.72 -6.50 -6.64
N ARG A 425 5.90 -5.44 -6.80
CA ARG A 425 4.49 -5.57 -7.26
C ARG A 425 4.42 -5.88 -8.75
N LEU A 426 5.17 -5.14 -9.58
CA LEU A 426 5.26 -5.38 -11.02
C LEU A 426 5.78 -6.79 -11.32
N GLY A 427 6.88 -7.20 -10.68
CA GLY A 427 7.44 -8.53 -10.86
C GLY A 427 6.44 -9.64 -10.56
N ARG A 428 5.64 -9.49 -9.47
CA ARG A 428 4.58 -10.46 -9.14
C ARG A 428 3.40 -10.42 -10.11
N ALA A 429 3.03 -9.23 -10.60
CA ALA A 429 1.99 -9.07 -11.62
C ALA A 429 2.40 -9.73 -12.94
N ALA A 430 3.67 -9.57 -13.33
CA ALA A 430 4.28 -10.15 -14.54
C ALA A 430 4.75 -11.62 -14.36
N ALA A 431 4.48 -12.26 -13.20
CA ALA A 431 5.05 -13.56 -12.85
C ALA A 431 6.59 -13.62 -13.03
N PHE A 432 7.27 -12.49 -12.79
CA PHE A 432 8.70 -12.25 -12.96
C PHE A 432 9.20 -12.38 -14.41
N HIS A 433 8.31 -12.15 -15.40
CA HIS A 433 8.70 -12.03 -16.78
C HIS A 433 9.36 -10.67 -17.02
N ILE A 434 10.68 -10.62 -16.86
CA ILE A 434 11.53 -9.43 -17.03
C ILE A 434 12.50 -9.69 -18.20
N VAL A 435 12.59 -8.74 -19.11
CA VAL A 435 13.48 -8.75 -20.27
C VAL A 435 14.57 -7.72 -20.06
N GLU A 436 15.81 -8.16 -20.03
CA GLU A 436 16.98 -7.28 -20.00
C GLU A 436 17.28 -6.79 -21.42
N VAL A 437 17.56 -5.48 -21.58
CA VAL A 437 17.76 -4.82 -22.90
C VAL A 437 19.13 -4.14 -22.94
#